data_2e769b84ea99c67223e0f12f95f3c9b2
#
_entry.id   2e769b84ea99c67223e0f12f95f3c9b2
#
_cell.length_a   1.000
_cell.length_b   1.000
_cell.length_c   1.000
_cell.angle_alpha   90.00
_cell.angle_beta   90.00
_cell.angle_gamma   90.00
#
_symmetry.space_group_name_H-M   'P 1'
#
loop_
_entity.id
_entity.type
_entity.pdbx_description
1 polymer ?
#
loop_
_entity_poly.entity_id
_entity_poly.type
_entity_poly.pdbx_seq_one_letter_code
_entity_poly.pdbx_strand_id
1 'polypeptide(L)'
;KAEGLTEEEKNALLGAFDKRDGRTVLLAVLGGAFAEGVDLAGERLQNVIVVSTGLPQMDARVRAMRRYHDENGADGAFLCMTLPGMVRVIQSAGRLIRTQSDHGALLLIDSRYQRKGERALLSGTLIGDALSSGSA
;
A
#
# COMPACT_ATOMS: atom_id res chain seq x y z
N LYS A 1 -2.65 16.90 -7.82
CA LYS A 1 -2.45 16.71 -6.37
C LYS A 1 -3.81 16.52 -5.72
N ALA A 2 -4.03 15.39 -5.05
CA ALA A 2 -5.26 15.14 -4.30
C ALA A 2 -5.29 15.87 -2.93
N GLU A 3 -4.28 16.69 -2.66
CA GLU A 3 -4.24 17.57 -1.49
C GLU A 3 -5.17 18.75 -1.77
N GLY A 4 -6.30 18.79 -1.07
CA GLY A 4 -7.26 19.89 -1.15
C GLY A 4 -8.63 19.56 -1.74
N LEU A 5 -8.92 18.28 -2.06
CA LEU A 5 -10.27 17.88 -2.45
C LEU A 5 -11.22 17.96 -1.25
N THR A 6 -12.41 18.51 -1.49
CA THR A 6 -13.51 18.46 -0.52
C THR A 6 -14.03 17.02 -0.37
N GLU A 7 -14.75 16.74 0.70
CA GLU A 7 -15.40 15.43 0.89
C GLU A 7 -16.43 15.13 -0.22
N GLU A 8 -17.08 16.15 -0.76
CA GLU A 8 -18.03 16.02 -1.88
C GLU A 8 -17.30 15.59 -3.16
N GLU A 9 -16.15 16.20 -3.47
CA GLU A 9 -15.33 15.82 -4.63
C GLU A 9 -14.77 14.40 -4.50
N LYS A 10 -14.35 14.00 -3.30
CA LYS A 10 -13.92 12.63 -3.02
C LYS A 10 -15.06 11.63 -3.25
N ASN A 11 -16.23 11.92 -2.71
CA ASN A 11 -17.40 11.06 -2.87
C ASN A 11 -17.85 10.96 -4.34
N ALA A 12 -17.77 12.05 -5.10
CA ALA A 12 -18.06 12.04 -6.53
C ALA A 12 -17.07 11.14 -7.32
N LEU A 13 -15.77 11.21 -7.00
CA LEU A 13 -14.75 10.34 -7.60
C LEU A 13 -15.00 8.86 -7.25
N LEU A 14 -15.34 8.58 -6.00
CA LEU A 14 -15.63 7.22 -5.54
C LEU A 14 -16.92 6.66 -6.14
N GLY A 15 -17.92 7.50 -6.39
CA GLY A 15 -19.16 7.14 -7.10
C GLY A 15 -18.94 6.64 -8.53
N ALA A 16 -17.78 6.94 -9.14
CA ALA A 16 -17.43 6.37 -10.44
C ALA A 16 -17.22 4.85 -10.38
N PHE A 17 -16.87 4.30 -9.21
CA PHE A 17 -16.70 2.86 -8.99
C PHE A 17 -18.04 2.11 -8.82
N ASP A 18 -19.14 2.82 -8.66
CA ASP A 18 -20.47 2.21 -8.58
C ASP A 18 -21.07 1.88 -9.96
N LYS A 19 -20.49 2.43 -11.03
CA LYS A 19 -20.94 2.19 -12.40
C LYS A 19 -20.43 0.84 -12.90
N ARG A 20 -21.35 -0.10 -13.10
CA ARG A 20 -21.04 -1.46 -13.58
C ARG A 20 -20.65 -1.57 -15.05
N ASP A 21 -20.87 -0.52 -15.83
CA ASP A 21 -20.72 -0.55 -17.31
C ASP A 21 -19.36 -0.05 -17.80
N GLY A 22 -18.40 0.16 -16.92
CA GLY A 22 -17.12 0.74 -17.27
C GLY A 22 -15.93 0.17 -16.50
N ARG A 23 -14.75 0.46 -17.01
CA ARG A 23 -13.48 0.23 -16.29
C ARG A 23 -13.07 1.53 -15.62
N THR A 24 -13.02 1.56 -14.31
CA THR A 24 -12.58 2.73 -13.54
C THR A 24 -11.20 2.46 -12.95
N VAL A 25 -10.29 3.41 -13.11
CA VAL A 25 -8.95 3.38 -12.53
C VAL A 25 -8.74 4.62 -11.69
N LEU A 26 -8.38 4.45 -10.43
CA LEU A 26 -7.98 5.52 -9.52
C LEU A 26 -6.47 5.50 -9.34
N LEU A 27 -5.81 6.61 -9.65
CA LEU A 27 -4.41 6.82 -9.33
C LEU A 27 -4.30 7.61 -8.02
N ALA A 28 -3.70 7.01 -7.02
CA ALA A 28 -3.57 7.60 -5.69
C ALA A 28 -2.13 7.51 -5.17
N VAL A 29 -1.76 8.47 -4.34
CA VAL A 29 -0.46 8.43 -3.64
C VAL A 29 -0.58 7.49 -2.44
N LEU A 30 0.35 6.55 -2.31
CA LEU A 30 0.42 5.63 -1.19
C LEU A 30 0.64 6.40 0.13
N GLY A 31 -0.22 6.17 1.12
CA GLY A 31 -0.25 6.96 2.35
C GLY A 31 -0.99 8.30 2.24
N GLY A 32 -1.64 8.58 1.10
CA GLY A 32 -2.50 9.73 0.93
C GLY A 32 -3.97 9.43 1.28
N ALA A 33 -4.80 10.46 1.26
CA ALA A 33 -6.21 10.39 1.67
C ALA A 33 -7.02 9.28 0.97
N PHE A 34 -6.72 9.00 -0.30
CA PHE A 34 -7.38 7.90 -1.04
C PHE A 34 -6.81 6.52 -0.73
N ALA A 35 -5.54 6.42 -0.33
CA ALA A 35 -4.96 5.14 0.05
C ALA A 35 -5.38 4.69 1.45
N GLU A 36 -5.70 5.62 2.35
CA GLU A 36 -6.03 5.33 3.75
C GLU A 36 -7.53 5.50 4.08
N GLY A 37 -8.25 6.35 3.35
CA GLY A 37 -9.63 6.76 3.65
C GLY A 37 -10.73 6.17 2.76
N VAL A 38 -10.38 5.42 1.71
CA VAL A 38 -11.37 4.94 0.73
C VAL A 38 -11.96 3.61 1.13
N ASP A 39 -13.28 3.53 1.13
CA ASP A 39 -14.05 2.30 1.32
C ASP A 39 -14.69 1.86 -0.01
N LEU A 40 -14.06 0.93 -0.71
CA LEU A 40 -14.56 0.29 -1.92
C LEU A 40 -14.79 -1.20 -1.66
N ALA A 41 -15.80 -1.50 -0.82
CA ALA A 41 -16.12 -2.87 -0.44
C ALA A 41 -16.72 -3.69 -1.59
N GLY A 42 -16.51 -5.01 -1.56
CA GLY A 42 -17.07 -5.98 -2.50
C GLY A 42 -16.53 -5.83 -3.92
N GLU A 43 -17.40 -5.96 -4.92
CA GLU A 43 -17.04 -5.93 -6.34
C GLU A 43 -16.54 -4.56 -6.86
N ARG A 44 -16.56 -3.52 -6.03
CA ARG A 44 -16.16 -2.16 -6.41
C ARG A 44 -14.66 -2.02 -6.65
N LEU A 45 -13.84 -2.81 -5.95
CA LEU A 45 -12.38 -2.83 -6.11
C LEU A 45 -11.93 -4.27 -6.43
N GLN A 46 -11.57 -4.52 -7.66
CA GLN A 46 -11.17 -5.85 -8.14
C GLN A 46 -9.65 -6.01 -8.24
N ASN A 47 -8.92 -4.91 -8.42
CA ASN A 47 -7.47 -4.97 -8.59
C ASN A 47 -6.80 -3.81 -7.86
N VAL A 48 -5.69 -4.09 -7.21
CA VAL A 48 -4.80 -3.09 -6.61
C VAL A 48 -3.40 -3.25 -7.19
N ILE A 49 -2.84 -2.16 -7.70
CA ILE A 49 -1.47 -2.11 -8.18
C ILE A 49 -0.70 -1.15 -7.30
N VAL A 50 0.31 -1.64 -6.60
CA VAL A 50 1.18 -0.82 -5.76
C VAL A 50 2.54 -0.69 -6.43
N VAL A 51 2.89 0.55 -6.76
CA VAL A 51 4.20 0.88 -7.33
C VAL A 51 5.06 1.48 -6.24
N SER A 52 6.25 0.90 -6.00
CA SER A 52 7.16 1.27 -4.91
C SER A 52 6.71 0.77 -3.52
N THR A 53 7.56 0.90 -2.52
CA THR A 53 7.36 0.36 -1.16
C THR A 53 6.84 1.41 -0.16
N GLY A 54 6.34 2.55 -0.62
CA GLY A 54 5.73 3.58 0.23
C GLY A 54 6.63 4.17 1.32
N LEU A 55 7.96 4.20 1.09
CA LEU A 55 8.90 4.69 2.09
C LEU A 55 8.55 6.11 2.56
N PRO A 56 8.65 6.39 3.88
CA PRO A 56 8.50 7.74 4.39
C PRO A 56 9.59 8.67 3.85
N GLN A 57 9.30 9.96 3.85
CA GLN A 57 10.30 10.97 3.49
C GLN A 57 11.40 11.00 4.56
N MET A 58 12.66 11.05 4.12
CA MET A 58 13.83 11.15 5.00
C MET A 58 14.00 12.58 5.51
N ASP A 59 13.23 12.98 6.48
CA ASP A 59 13.34 14.27 7.17
C ASP A 59 14.30 14.22 8.38
N ALA A 60 14.42 15.32 9.10
CA ALA A 60 15.29 15.44 10.26
C ALA A 60 14.85 14.50 11.41
N ARG A 61 13.54 14.31 11.59
CA ARG A 61 12.97 13.43 12.61
C ARG A 61 13.30 11.97 12.31
N VAL A 62 13.05 11.52 11.09
CA VAL A 62 13.35 10.14 10.66
C VAL A 62 14.85 9.85 10.78
N ARG A 63 15.73 10.81 10.41
CA ARG A 63 17.18 10.66 10.60
C ARG A 63 17.57 10.52 12.06
N ALA A 64 16.98 11.31 12.96
CA ALA A 64 17.26 11.22 14.39
C ALA A 64 16.79 9.88 14.98
N MET A 65 15.59 9.44 14.66
CA MET A 65 15.05 8.14 15.09
C MET A 65 15.90 6.98 14.57
N ARG A 66 16.30 7.02 13.31
CA ARG A 66 17.15 6.00 12.73
C ARG A 66 18.48 5.90 13.48
N ARG A 67 19.16 7.03 13.70
CA ARG A 67 20.41 7.08 14.47
C ARG A 67 20.24 6.49 15.87
N TYR A 68 19.17 6.88 16.57
CA TYR A 68 18.87 6.36 17.91
C TYR A 68 18.76 4.82 17.91
N HIS A 69 18.06 4.24 16.95
CA HIS A 69 17.94 2.78 16.83
C HIS A 69 19.28 2.11 16.50
N ASP A 70 20.04 2.69 15.55
CA ASP A 70 21.36 2.17 15.17
C ASP A 70 22.34 2.18 16.36
N GLU A 71 22.35 3.26 17.17
CA GLU A 71 23.17 3.38 18.40
C GLU A 71 22.75 2.41 19.52
N ASN A 72 21.50 1.96 19.52
CA ASN A 72 20.98 0.97 20.48
C ASN A 72 20.97 -0.48 19.92
N GLY A 73 21.69 -0.76 18.85
CA GLY A 73 21.89 -2.10 18.32
C GLY A 73 20.72 -2.66 17.51
N ALA A 74 19.78 -1.83 17.11
CA ALA A 74 18.67 -2.19 16.24
C ALA A 74 18.92 -1.70 14.79
N ASP A 75 18.24 -2.30 13.80
CA ASP A 75 18.27 -1.82 12.41
C ASP A 75 17.35 -0.60 12.25
N GLY A 76 17.92 0.59 12.41
CA GLY A 76 17.19 1.84 12.29
C GLY A 76 16.68 2.09 10.86
N ALA A 77 17.34 1.57 9.84
CA ALA A 77 16.86 1.67 8.46
C ALA A 77 15.59 0.83 8.26
N PHE A 78 15.58 -0.38 8.78
CA PHE A 78 14.40 -1.23 8.74
C PHE A 78 13.24 -0.63 9.53
N LEU A 79 13.47 -0.23 10.79
CA LEU A 79 12.43 0.26 11.69
C LEU A 79 11.82 1.60 11.26
N CYS A 80 12.65 2.53 10.73
CA CYS A 80 12.20 3.88 10.41
C CYS A 80 11.81 4.08 8.94
N MET A 81 12.19 3.16 8.04
CA MET A 81 11.92 3.29 6.62
C MET A 81 11.15 2.09 6.07
N THR A 82 11.75 0.88 6.14
CA THR A 82 11.17 -0.31 5.52
C THR A 82 9.84 -0.69 6.16
N LEU A 83 9.81 -0.84 7.47
CA LEU A 83 8.61 -1.25 8.20
C LEU A 83 7.43 -0.28 8.00
N PRO A 84 7.56 1.04 8.21
CA PRO A 84 6.45 1.97 7.96
C PRO A 84 5.99 1.99 6.50
N GLY A 85 6.93 1.85 5.55
CA GLY A 85 6.61 1.76 4.13
C GLY A 85 5.78 0.52 3.81
N MET A 86 6.20 -0.63 4.32
CA MET A 86 5.50 -1.90 4.12
C MET A 86 4.13 -1.94 4.80
N VAL A 87 3.98 -1.30 5.97
CA VAL A 87 2.68 -1.14 6.63
C VAL A 87 1.68 -0.42 5.70
N ARG A 88 2.09 0.66 5.03
CA ARG A 88 1.24 1.36 4.05
C ARG A 88 0.86 0.47 2.87
N VAL A 89 1.81 -0.31 2.35
CA VAL A 89 1.55 -1.29 1.28
C VAL A 89 0.50 -2.31 1.72
N ILE A 90 0.69 -2.91 2.89
CA ILE A 90 -0.22 -3.91 3.46
C ILE A 90 -1.61 -3.32 3.72
N GLN A 91 -1.69 -2.12 4.24
CA GLN A 91 -2.97 -1.42 4.46
C GLN A 91 -3.70 -1.15 3.14
N SER A 92 -2.97 -0.75 2.09
CA SER A 92 -3.55 -0.54 0.76
C SER A 92 -3.99 -1.85 0.12
N ALA A 93 -3.22 -2.92 0.27
CA ALA A 93 -3.56 -4.26 -0.19
C ALA A 93 -4.77 -4.85 0.55
N GLY A 94 -4.85 -4.63 1.86
CA GLY A 94 -5.97 -5.08 2.71
C GLY A 94 -7.31 -4.42 2.37
N ARG A 95 -7.33 -3.42 1.49
CA ARG A 95 -8.58 -2.85 0.97
C ARG A 95 -9.20 -3.68 -0.15
N LEU A 96 -8.41 -4.53 -0.77
CA LEU A 96 -8.88 -5.46 -1.82
C LEU A 96 -9.68 -6.61 -1.23
N ILE A 97 -9.21 -7.19 -0.11
CA ILE A 97 -9.81 -8.35 0.53
C ILE A 97 -10.22 -7.97 1.95
N ARG A 98 -11.51 -7.90 2.21
CA ARG A 98 -12.08 -7.53 3.53
C ARG A 98 -12.91 -8.66 4.13
N THR A 99 -13.52 -9.46 3.27
CA THR A 99 -14.35 -10.61 3.66
C THR A 99 -13.82 -11.87 3.00
N GLN A 100 -14.27 -13.02 3.48
CA GLN A 100 -13.90 -14.32 2.89
C GLN A 100 -14.43 -14.53 1.47
N SER A 101 -15.42 -13.74 1.06
CA SER A 101 -16.01 -13.79 -0.28
C SER A 101 -15.38 -12.83 -1.27
N ASP A 102 -14.52 -11.90 -0.81
CA ASP A 102 -13.87 -10.93 -1.69
C ASP A 102 -12.78 -11.61 -2.51
N HIS A 103 -12.72 -11.25 -3.79
CA HIS A 103 -11.75 -11.75 -4.74
C HIS A 103 -11.11 -10.58 -5.48
N GLY A 104 -9.81 -10.69 -5.75
CA GLY A 104 -9.13 -9.64 -6.51
C GLY A 104 -7.66 -9.96 -6.75
N ALA A 105 -7.02 -9.17 -7.60
CA ALA A 105 -5.61 -9.29 -7.89
C ALA A 105 -4.81 -8.14 -7.27
N LEU A 106 -3.73 -8.49 -6.57
CA LEU A 106 -2.74 -7.55 -6.05
C LEU A 106 -1.45 -7.67 -6.85
N LEU A 107 -1.03 -6.58 -7.47
CA LEU A 107 0.24 -6.49 -8.18
C LEU A 107 1.18 -5.53 -7.44
N LEU A 108 2.34 -6.03 -7.03
CA LEU A 108 3.38 -5.27 -6.35
C LEU A 108 4.56 -5.05 -7.31
N ILE A 109 4.86 -3.81 -7.64
CA ILE A 109 5.89 -3.44 -8.64
C ILE A 109 7.04 -2.71 -7.95
N ASP A 110 8.03 -3.45 -7.50
CA ASP A 110 9.32 -2.94 -7.01
C ASP A 110 10.26 -4.12 -6.70
N SER A 111 11.54 -4.03 -7.05
CA SER A 111 12.53 -5.08 -6.77
C SER A 111 12.76 -5.30 -5.27
N ARG A 112 12.46 -4.32 -4.42
CA ARG A 112 12.59 -4.41 -2.96
C ARG A 112 11.63 -5.43 -2.35
N TYR A 113 10.50 -5.75 -2.99
CA TYR A 113 9.59 -6.80 -2.53
C TYR A 113 10.23 -8.21 -2.54
N GLN A 114 11.33 -8.39 -3.28
CA GLN A 114 12.09 -9.64 -3.28
C GLN A 114 13.07 -9.75 -2.10
N ARG A 115 13.33 -8.68 -1.37
CA ARG A 115 14.23 -8.70 -0.22
C ARG A 115 13.62 -9.50 0.93
N LYS A 116 14.49 -10.17 1.70
CA LYS A 116 14.06 -11.08 2.79
C LYS A 116 13.14 -10.40 3.82
N GLY A 117 13.45 -9.18 4.22
CA GLY A 117 12.67 -8.41 5.20
C GLY A 117 11.27 -8.05 4.71
N GLU A 118 11.18 -7.44 3.53
CA GLU A 118 9.92 -7.03 2.93
C GLU A 118 9.05 -8.25 2.58
N ARG A 119 9.66 -9.30 2.07
CA ARG A 119 8.95 -10.55 1.74
C ARG A 119 8.38 -11.24 2.98
N ALA A 120 9.11 -11.24 4.10
CA ALA A 120 8.62 -11.79 5.35
C ALA A 120 7.39 -11.04 5.89
N LEU A 121 7.37 -9.70 5.76
CA LEU A 121 6.23 -8.88 6.14
C LEU A 121 4.99 -9.15 5.28
N LEU A 122 5.17 -9.37 3.97
CA LEU A 122 4.08 -9.70 3.05
C LEU A 122 3.50 -11.07 3.34
N SER A 123 4.33 -12.09 3.49
CA SER A 123 3.89 -13.48 3.70
C SER A 123 3.20 -13.68 5.05
N GLY A 124 3.53 -12.90 6.06
CA GLY A 124 2.87 -12.94 7.38
C GLY A 124 1.50 -12.28 7.42
N THR A 125 1.16 -11.46 6.42
CA THR A 125 -0.05 -10.62 6.47
C THR A 125 -0.99 -10.85 5.28
N LEU A 126 -0.43 -11.11 4.10
CA LEU A 126 -1.19 -11.37 2.88
C LEU A 126 -1.19 -12.87 2.63
N ILE A 127 -2.27 -13.54 3.02
CA ILE A 127 -2.50 -14.96 2.74
C ILE A 127 -2.98 -15.06 1.29
N GLY A 128 -2.14 -15.59 0.42
CA GLY A 128 -2.47 -15.82 -0.97
C GLY A 128 -1.29 -16.41 -1.73
N ASP A 129 -1.58 -17.18 -2.77
CA ASP A 129 -0.56 -17.70 -3.68
C ASP A 129 0.11 -16.54 -4.42
N ALA A 130 1.27 -16.12 -3.92
CA ALA A 130 2.10 -15.18 -4.64
C ALA A 130 2.74 -15.87 -5.84
N LEU A 131 2.20 -15.67 -7.02
CA LEU A 131 2.88 -15.98 -8.25
C LEU A 131 4.06 -15.02 -8.39
N SER A 132 5.26 -15.47 -8.04
CA SER A 132 6.47 -14.76 -8.39
C SER A 132 6.69 -14.97 -9.90
N SER A 133 6.38 -13.96 -10.72
CA SER A 133 6.87 -13.94 -12.09
C SER A 133 8.38 -13.76 -12.00
N GLY A 134 9.09 -14.86 -12.27
CA GLY A 134 10.54 -14.90 -12.24
C GLY A 134 11.12 -13.93 -13.25
N SER A 135 12.30 -13.50 -12.93
CA SER A 135 13.26 -12.78 -13.75
C SER A 135 13.41 -13.40 -15.14
N ALA A 136 13.28 -12.58 -16.15
CA ALA A 136 14.04 -12.76 -17.38
C ALA A 136 15.44 -12.16 -17.20
#